data_94ba03783fd8a8ebe124af484a9367f5
#
_entry.id   94ba03783fd8a8ebe124af484a9367f5
#
_cell.length_a   1.000
_cell.length_b   1.000
_cell.length_c   1.000
_cell.angle_alpha   90.00
_cell.angle_beta   90.00
_cell.angle_gamma   90.00
#
_symmetry.space_group_name_H-M   'P 1'
#
loop_
_entity.id
_entity.type
_entity.pdbx_description
1 polymer ?
#
loop_
_entity_poly.entity_id
_entity_poly.type
_entity_poly.pdbx_seq_one_letter_code
_entity_poly.pdbx_strand_id
1 'polypeptide(L)'
;MVDIYTKPDLYDAIHQNYSYDKDLITTLAEKTGGPVLELAAGTGRLAKFILDLGLEYTGIDSSDSFLSRAIHKYGDQATFLHHDMRQFHLEQCFNFIFIGFNSFLHNLTNEDASQCLQSVHNHLTDNGTFLVSIFIPDPSLLYREEDRLFPATS
;
A
#
# COMPACT_ATOMS: atom_id res chain seq x y z
N MET A 1 15.41 5.27 -18.70
CA MET A 1 14.40 5.69 -17.70
C MET A 1 14.77 5.02 -16.37
N VAL A 2 14.87 5.78 -15.28
CA VAL A 2 15.22 5.19 -13.96
C VAL A 2 13.96 4.53 -13.43
N ASP A 3 14.04 3.22 -13.15
CA ASP A 3 12.96 2.53 -12.47
C ASP A 3 13.00 2.89 -10.99
N ILE A 4 12.04 3.69 -10.55
CA ILE A 4 11.92 4.16 -9.17
C ILE A 4 11.71 3.01 -8.18
N TYR A 5 11.12 1.90 -8.62
CA TYR A 5 10.86 0.74 -7.77
C TYR A 5 12.10 -0.11 -7.46
N THR A 6 13.26 0.26 -8.05
CA THR A 6 14.56 -0.33 -7.68
C THR A 6 15.37 0.55 -6.72
N LYS A 7 14.86 1.74 -6.35
CA LYS A 7 15.58 2.76 -5.57
C LYS A 7 14.74 3.27 -4.40
N PRO A 8 14.72 2.56 -3.26
CA PRO A 8 13.88 2.90 -2.11
C PRO A 8 14.14 4.29 -1.54
N ASP A 9 15.41 4.77 -1.55
CA ASP A 9 15.74 6.12 -1.06
C ASP A 9 15.15 7.22 -1.97
N LEU A 10 15.20 7.03 -3.29
CA LEU A 10 14.61 7.96 -4.24
C LEU A 10 13.08 7.94 -4.13
N TYR A 11 12.49 6.75 -3.97
CA TYR A 11 11.07 6.60 -3.73
C TYR A 11 10.62 7.36 -2.50
N ASP A 12 11.31 7.18 -1.37
CA ASP A 12 11.03 7.90 -0.13
C ASP A 12 11.15 9.42 -0.32
N ALA A 13 12.20 9.90 -0.97
CA ALA A 13 12.42 11.33 -1.19
C ALA A 13 11.29 11.98 -2.01
N ILE A 14 10.73 11.27 -2.98
CA ILE A 14 9.63 11.76 -3.82
C ILE A 14 8.30 11.73 -3.06
N HIS A 15 8.05 10.67 -2.25
CA HIS A 15 6.75 10.42 -1.64
C HIS A 15 6.66 10.80 -0.15
N GLN A 16 7.73 11.31 0.47
CA GLN A 16 7.78 11.64 1.90
C GLN A 16 6.67 12.60 2.37
N ASN A 17 6.22 13.49 1.50
CA ASN A 17 5.19 14.49 1.82
C ASN A 17 3.77 14.05 1.38
N TYR A 18 3.64 12.85 0.83
CA TYR A 18 2.35 12.35 0.37
C TYR A 18 1.55 11.79 1.56
N SER A 19 0.45 12.44 1.90
CA SER A 19 -0.36 12.11 3.10
C SER A 19 -1.87 12.08 2.84
N TYR A 20 -2.33 12.11 1.59
CA TYR A 20 -3.75 12.19 1.26
C TYR A 20 -4.57 10.99 1.76
N ASP A 21 -3.96 9.82 1.87
CA ASP A 21 -4.57 8.59 2.34
C ASP A 21 -4.52 8.41 3.87
N LYS A 22 -3.68 9.20 4.56
CA LYS A 22 -3.41 9.08 6.00
C LYS A 22 -4.69 9.15 6.83
N ASP A 23 -5.48 10.22 6.69
CA ASP A 23 -6.60 10.48 7.58
C ASP A 23 -7.69 9.41 7.46
N LEU A 24 -7.92 8.90 6.25
CA LEU A 24 -8.87 7.80 6.03
C LEU A 24 -8.34 6.50 6.65
N ILE A 25 -7.08 6.17 6.42
CA ILE A 25 -6.46 4.94 6.93
C ILE A 25 -6.44 4.95 8.46
N THR A 26 -6.02 6.05 9.08
CA THR A 26 -6.01 6.17 10.56
C THR A 26 -7.40 6.09 11.15
N THR A 27 -8.39 6.78 10.57
CA THR A 27 -9.79 6.72 11.03
C THR A 27 -10.35 5.30 10.97
N LEU A 28 -10.08 4.57 9.88
CA LEU A 28 -10.53 3.19 9.76
C LEU A 28 -9.78 2.26 10.73
N ALA A 29 -8.47 2.43 10.89
CA ALA A 29 -7.68 1.64 11.83
C ALA A 29 -8.13 1.85 13.29
N GLU A 30 -8.42 3.08 13.69
CA GLU A 30 -8.99 3.38 15.02
C GLU A 30 -10.35 2.70 15.22
N LYS A 31 -11.19 2.71 14.20
CA LYS A 31 -12.54 2.13 14.27
C LYS A 31 -12.53 0.61 14.32
N THR A 32 -11.65 -0.03 13.54
CA THR A 32 -11.60 -1.50 13.44
C THR A 32 -10.73 -2.14 14.52
N GLY A 33 -9.74 -1.39 15.03
CA GLY A 33 -8.68 -1.92 15.86
C GLY A 33 -7.68 -2.77 15.03
N GLY A 34 -6.65 -3.29 15.73
CA GLY A 34 -5.70 -4.21 15.12
C GLY A 34 -6.11 -5.69 15.30
N PRO A 35 -5.37 -6.59 14.68
CA PRO A 35 -4.17 -6.36 13.88
C PRO A 35 -4.46 -5.77 12.49
N VAL A 36 -3.49 -5.05 11.94
CA VAL A 36 -3.57 -4.35 10.65
C VAL A 36 -2.58 -4.95 9.64
N LEU A 37 -3.02 -5.19 8.40
CA LEU A 37 -2.18 -5.66 7.31
C LEU A 37 -2.17 -4.63 6.16
N GLU A 38 -0.99 -4.23 5.73
CA GLU A 38 -0.79 -3.47 4.49
C GLU A 38 -0.22 -4.38 3.40
N LEU A 39 -0.90 -4.43 2.24
CA LEU A 39 -0.39 -5.10 1.04
C LEU A 39 0.35 -4.08 0.16
N ALA A 40 1.47 -4.50 -0.43
CA ALA A 40 2.40 -3.63 -1.15
C ALA A 40 2.88 -2.46 -0.27
N ALA A 41 3.32 -2.79 0.95
CA ALA A 41 3.73 -1.84 1.98
C ALA A 41 4.96 -1.00 1.60
N GLY A 42 5.73 -1.43 0.62
CA GLY A 42 6.89 -0.72 0.11
C GLY A 42 7.93 -0.46 1.18
N THR A 43 8.33 0.78 1.34
CA THR A 43 9.27 1.23 2.37
C THR A 43 8.62 1.49 3.73
N GLY A 44 7.37 1.08 3.93
CA GLY A 44 6.61 1.27 5.18
C GLY A 44 6.17 2.72 5.41
N ARG A 45 5.85 3.46 4.35
CA ARG A 45 5.44 4.87 4.47
C ARG A 45 4.26 5.08 5.41
N LEU A 46 3.28 4.17 5.38
CA LEU A 46 2.05 4.25 6.17
C LEU A 46 2.14 3.55 7.53
N ALA A 47 3.15 2.68 7.73
CA ALA A 47 3.33 1.93 8.97
C ALA A 47 3.34 2.82 10.21
N LYS A 48 4.04 3.97 10.14
CA LYS A 48 4.13 4.91 11.27
C LYS A 48 2.76 5.33 11.78
N PHE A 49 1.80 5.58 10.90
CA PHE A 49 0.47 6.08 11.31
C PHE A 49 -0.34 5.03 12.06
N ILE A 50 -0.14 3.75 11.76
CA ILE A 50 -0.77 2.63 12.47
C ILE A 50 -0.07 2.37 13.82
N LEU A 51 1.27 2.42 13.82
CA LEU A 51 2.08 2.26 15.04
C LEU A 51 1.83 3.38 16.04
N ASP A 52 1.64 4.62 15.58
CA ASP A 52 1.31 5.78 16.45
C ASP A 52 -0.06 5.60 17.16
N LEU A 53 -0.95 4.76 16.63
CA LEU A 53 -2.21 4.35 17.28
C LEU A 53 -2.03 3.22 18.30
N GLY A 54 -0.81 2.67 18.44
CA GLY A 54 -0.54 1.52 19.30
C GLY A 54 -1.08 0.20 18.77
N LEU A 55 -1.36 0.11 17.45
CA LEU A 55 -1.89 -1.10 16.82
C LEU A 55 -0.76 -1.96 16.25
N GLU A 56 -0.97 -3.28 16.30
CA GLU A 56 -0.10 -4.25 15.64
C GLU A 56 -0.19 -4.07 14.11
N TYR A 57 0.98 -3.96 13.48
CA TYR A 57 1.10 -3.75 12.04
C TYR A 57 1.97 -4.81 11.38
N THR A 58 1.46 -5.35 10.29
CA THR A 58 2.19 -6.20 9.35
C THR A 58 2.14 -5.58 7.96
N GLY A 59 3.29 -5.48 7.28
CA GLY A 59 3.39 -5.06 5.88
C GLY A 59 3.93 -6.20 5.04
N ILE A 60 3.33 -6.45 3.88
CA ILE A 60 3.90 -7.36 2.88
C ILE A 60 4.23 -6.61 1.60
N ASP A 61 5.34 -6.99 0.97
CA ASP A 61 5.77 -6.47 -0.33
C ASP A 61 6.57 -7.52 -1.09
N SER A 62 6.62 -7.42 -2.41
CA SER A 62 7.39 -8.32 -3.26
C SER A 62 8.83 -7.85 -3.52
N SER A 63 9.19 -6.66 -3.04
CA SER A 63 10.51 -6.04 -3.23
C SER A 63 11.38 -6.15 -1.99
N ASP A 64 12.42 -6.99 -2.04
CA ASP A 64 13.38 -7.13 -0.94
C ASP A 64 14.08 -5.81 -0.59
N SER A 65 14.38 -4.97 -1.57
CA SER A 65 15.04 -3.69 -1.34
C SER A 65 14.15 -2.70 -0.58
N PHE A 66 12.86 -2.70 -0.88
CA PHE A 66 11.87 -1.87 -0.17
C PHE A 66 11.63 -2.39 1.25
N LEU A 67 11.47 -3.71 1.40
CA LEU A 67 11.32 -4.34 2.72
C LEU A 67 12.53 -4.11 3.61
N SER A 68 13.75 -4.24 3.06
CA SER A 68 14.99 -3.94 3.80
C SER A 68 14.99 -2.51 4.33
N ARG A 69 14.49 -1.56 3.55
CA ARG A 69 14.34 -0.16 3.96
C ARG A 69 13.29 0.01 5.06
N ALA A 70 12.14 -0.66 4.94
CA ALA A 70 11.08 -0.65 5.95
C ALA A 70 11.57 -1.24 7.28
N ILE A 71 12.24 -2.41 7.24
CA ILE A 71 12.82 -3.05 8.42
C ILE A 71 13.86 -2.14 9.08
N HIS A 72 14.72 -1.47 8.27
CA HIS A 72 15.68 -0.52 8.83
C HIS A 72 15.02 0.66 9.56
N LYS A 73 13.87 1.13 9.07
CA LYS A 73 13.13 2.26 9.68
C LYS A 73 12.44 1.88 10.99
N TYR A 74 11.85 0.69 11.05
CA TYR A 74 10.91 0.35 12.12
C TYR A 74 11.43 -0.73 13.09
N GLY A 75 12.43 -1.53 12.67
CA GLY A 75 13.01 -2.59 13.51
C GLY A 75 11.93 -3.54 14.02
N ASP A 76 11.92 -3.77 15.34
CA ASP A 76 10.99 -4.68 16.00
C ASP A 76 9.58 -4.08 16.27
N GLN A 77 9.34 -2.83 15.85
CA GLN A 77 8.05 -2.17 16.07
C GLN A 77 6.97 -2.66 15.09
N ALA A 78 7.39 -3.22 13.94
CA ALA A 78 6.50 -3.67 12.87
C ALA A 78 7.03 -4.96 12.23
N THR A 79 6.13 -5.76 11.71
CA THR A 79 6.49 -6.97 10.96
C THR A 79 6.45 -6.66 9.47
N PHE A 80 7.54 -7.01 8.75
CA PHE A 80 7.61 -6.90 7.29
C PHE A 80 8.00 -8.24 6.67
N LEU A 81 7.21 -8.71 5.69
CA LEU A 81 7.36 -10.03 5.10
C LEU A 81 7.38 -9.95 3.56
N HIS A 82 8.22 -10.78 2.95
CA HIS A 82 8.30 -10.88 1.49
C HIS A 82 7.17 -11.77 0.97
N HIS A 83 6.15 -11.16 0.38
CA HIS A 83 5.04 -11.86 -0.25
C HIS A 83 4.51 -11.07 -1.45
N ASP A 84 3.92 -11.81 -2.39
CA ASP A 84 3.12 -11.24 -3.47
C ASP A 84 1.68 -11.02 -2.99
N MET A 85 1.12 -9.82 -3.19
CA MET A 85 -0.26 -9.50 -2.78
C MET A 85 -1.33 -10.40 -3.42
N ARG A 86 -1.01 -11.02 -4.57
CA ARG A 86 -1.91 -11.92 -5.28
C ARG A 86 -2.05 -13.27 -4.59
N GLN A 87 -0.97 -13.71 -3.94
CA GLN A 87 -0.95 -15.02 -3.29
C GLN A 87 0.00 -14.98 -2.08
N PHE A 88 -0.57 -14.90 -0.89
CA PHE A 88 0.16 -14.98 0.36
C PHE A 88 -0.59 -15.87 1.36
N HIS A 89 0.15 -16.37 2.33
CA HIS A 89 -0.40 -17.11 3.47
C HIS A 89 0.28 -16.65 4.74
N LEU A 90 -0.54 -16.12 5.67
CA LEU A 90 -0.13 -15.73 7.02
C LEU A 90 -0.98 -16.51 8.02
N GLU A 91 -0.39 -16.92 9.14
CA GLU A 91 -1.08 -17.70 10.19
C GLU A 91 -2.11 -16.85 10.99
N GLN A 92 -2.31 -15.60 10.61
CA GLN A 92 -3.11 -14.61 11.31
C GLN A 92 -4.18 -14.01 10.40
N CYS A 93 -5.36 -13.70 10.98
CA CYS A 93 -6.36 -12.86 10.35
C CYS A 93 -6.29 -11.43 10.91
N PHE A 94 -6.77 -10.47 10.12
CA PHE A 94 -6.64 -9.04 10.40
C PHE A 94 -8.01 -8.38 10.46
N ASN A 95 -8.16 -7.43 11.37
CA ASN A 95 -9.35 -6.60 11.47
C ASN A 95 -9.40 -5.51 10.40
N PHE A 96 -8.22 -5.07 9.96
CA PHE A 96 -8.08 -4.09 8.90
C PHE A 96 -7.00 -4.52 7.92
N ILE A 97 -7.38 -4.63 6.63
CA ILE A 97 -6.44 -4.86 5.53
C ILE A 97 -6.57 -3.68 4.58
N PHE A 98 -5.44 -3.15 4.11
CA PHE A 98 -5.50 -2.08 3.12
C PHE A 98 -4.41 -2.17 2.06
N ILE A 99 -4.71 -1.56 0.89
CA ILE A 99 -3.77 -1.32 -0.20
C ILE A 99 -3.80 0.19 -0.47
N GLY A 100 -2.70 0.87 -0.15
CA GLY A 100 -2.57 2.31 -0.37
C GLY A 100 -1.99 2.66 -1.74
N PHE A 101 -2.08 3.93 -2.09
CA PHE A 101 -1.30 4.58 -3.14
C PHE A 101 -1.30 3.89 -4.52
N ASN A 102 -2.46 3.47 -5.00
CA ASN A 102 -2.61 2.84 -6.33
C ASN A 102 -1.93 1.47 -6.50
N SER A 103 -1.36 0.89 -5.44
CA SER A 103 -0.60 -0.37 -5.55
C SER A 103 -1.46 -1.52 -6.09
N PHE A 104 -2.77 -1.48 -5.88
CA PHE A 104 -3.69 -2.46 -6.46
C PHE A 104 -3.62 -2.52 -8.00
N LEU A 105 -3.27 -1.42 -8.67
CA LEU A 105 -3.14 -1.35 -10.14
C LEU A 105 -1.94 -2.12 -10.68
N HIS A 106 -1.05 -2.64 -9.84
CA HIS A 106 -0.02 -3.60 -10.26
C HIS A 106 -0.60 -4.99 -10.59
N ASN A 107 -1.86 -5.28 -10.24
CA ASN A 107 -2.60 -6.42 -10.74
C ASN A 107 -3.06 -6.12 -12.18
N LEU A 108 -2.26 -6.55 -13.16
CA LEU A 108 -2.45 -6.16 -14.55
C LEU A 108 -3.57 -6.91 -15.27
N THR A 109 -4.06 -7.99 -14.68
CA THR A 109 -5.14 -8.81 -15.23
C THR A 109 -6.29 -8.95 -14.24
N ASN A 110 -7.49 -9.29 -14.74
CA ASN A 110 -8.62 -9.59 -13.88
C ASN A 110 -8.34 -10.81 -12.98
N GLU A 111 -7.55 -11.74 -13.46
CA GLU A 111 -7.14 -12.91 -12.70
C GLU A 111 -6.24 -12.52 -11.52
N ASP A 112 -5.22 -11.68 -11.76
CA ASP A 112 -4.35 -11.16 -10.69
C ASP A 112 -5.17 -10.41 -9.63
N ALA A 113 -6.09 -9.55 -10.06
CA ALA A 113 -6.98 -8.81 -9.16
C ALA A 113 -7.87 -9.74 -8.33
N SER A 114 -8.46 -10.77 -8.97
CA SER A 114 -9.27 -11.79 -8.30
C SER A 114 -8.47 -12.55 -7.26
N GLN A 115 -7.25 -12.98 -7.58
CA GLN A 115 -6.37 -13.70 -6.66
C GLN A 115 -6.01 -12.82 -5.46
N CYS A 116 -5.67 -11.55 -5.69
CA CYS A 116 -5.41 -10.59 -4.63
C CYS A 116 -6.62 -10.45 -3.68
N LEU A 117 -7.82 -10.23 -4.23
CA LEU A 117 -9.04 -10.11 -3.44
C LEU A 117 -9.39 -11.40 -2.68
N GLN A 118 -9.14 -12.58 -3.27
CA GLN A 118 -9.31 -13.85 -2.57
C GLN A 118 -8.33 -14.01 -1.41
N SER A 119 -7.06 -13.61 -1.60
CA SER A 119 -6.06 -13.62 -0.53
C SER A 119 -6.45 -12.67 0.60
N VAL A 120 -6.96 -11.47 0.28
CA VAL A 120 -7.51 -10.54 1.28
C VAL A 120 -8.67 -11.18 2.04
N HIS A 121 -9.64 -11.76 1.32
CA HIS A 121 -10.81 -12.41 1.95
C HIS A 121 -10.41 -13.50 2.94
N ASN A 122 -9.41 -14.31 2.59
CA ASN A 122 -8.94 -15.42 3.43
C ASN A 122 -8.23 -14.96 4.72
N HIS A 123 -7.79 -13.68 4.77
CA HIS A 123 -7.06 -13.11 5.90
C HIS A 123 -7.84 -12.03 6.66
N LEU A 124 -9.07 -11.70 6.22
CA LEU A 124 -9.95 -10.84 7.00
C LEU A 124 -10.64 -11.62 8.11
N THR A 125 -10.79 -11.00 9.29
CA THR A 125 -11.73 -11.48 10.30
C THR A 125 -13.18 -11.30 9.82
N ASP A 126 -14.15 -11.99 10.44
CA ASP A 126 -15.57 -11.95 10.04
C ASP A 126 -16.15 -10.53 9.96
N ASN A 127 -15.68 -9.61 10.81
CA ASN A 127 -16.08 -8.21 10.84
C ASN A 127 -14.96 -7.27 10.35
N GLY A 128 -13.95 -7.82 9.68
CA GLY A 128 -12.82 -7.07 9.18
C GLY A 128 -13.21 -6.11 8.05
N THR A 129 -12.43 -5.06 7.91
CA THR A 129 -12.59 -4.04 6.87
C THR A 129 -11.46 -4.12 5.88
N PHE A 130 -11.77 -4.06 4.58
CA PHE A 130 -10.79 -3.90 3.51
C PHE A 130 -10.91 -2.52 2.86
N LEU A 131 -9.78 -1.83 2.71
CA LEU A 131 -9.66 -0.57 1.99
C LEU A 131 -8.72 -0.72 0.80
N VAL A 132 -9.13 -0.27 -0.36
CA VAL A 132 -8.26 -0.08 -1.52
C VAL A 132 -8.32 1.37 -1.99
N SER A 133 -7.15 2.00 -2.15
CA SER A 133 -7.01 3.35 -2.72
C SER A 133 -6.51 3.23 -4.16
N ILE A 134 -7.33 3.70 -5.10
CA ILE A 134 -6.98 3.72 -6.53
C ILE A 134 -7.26 5.10 -7.14
N PHE A 135 -6.40 5.51 -8.04
CA PHE A 135 -6.59 6.72 -8.83
C PHE A 135 -7.63 6.47 -9.93
N ILE A 136 -8.60 7.33 -10.01
CA ILE A 136 -9.54 7.37 -11.13
C ILE A 136 -9.12 8.53 -12.02
N PRO A 137 -8.62 8.28 -13.25
CA PRO A 137 -8.19 9.36 -14.13
C PRO A 137 -9.38 10.23 -14.52
N ASP A 138 -9.18 11.55 -14.51
CA ASP A 138 -10.15 12.49 -15.04
C ASP A 138 -10.35 12.20 -16.53
N PRO A 139 -11.60 11.98 -17.01
CA PRO A 139 -11.87 11.76 -18.43
C PRO A 139 -11.28 12.82 -19.35
N SER A 140 -11.21 14.08 -18.92
CA SER A 140 -10.58 15.16 -19.68
C SER A 140 -9.08 14.97 -19.94
N LEU A 141 -8.41 14.19 -19.09
CA LEU A 141 -7.01 13.82 -19.27
C LEU A 141 -6.83 12.66 -20.25
N LEU A 142 -7.80 11.73 -20.29
CA LEU A 142 -7.77 10.56 -21.17
C LEU A 142 -8.03 10.90 -22.63
N TYR A 143 -8.78 11.98 -22.90
CA TYR A 143 -9.18 12.39 -24.24
C TYR A 143 -8.42 13.63 -24.74
N ARG A 144 -7.26 13.95 -24.15
CA ARG A 144 -6.40 15.01 -24.67
C ARG A 144 -5.78 14.61 -26.01
N GLU A 145 -5.78 15.55 -26.95
CA GLU A 145 -4.98 15.43 -28.17
C GLU A 145 -3.50 15.29 -27.79
N GLU A 146 -2.79 14.35 -28.40
CA GLU A 146 -1.43 13.93 -28.05
C GLU A 146 -0.39 15.08 -28.08
N ASP A 147 -0.69 16.20 -28.74
CA ASP A 147 0.24 17.32 -28.98
C ASP A 147 0.18 18.44 -27.90
N ARG A 148 -0.62 18.33 -26.86
CA ARG A 148 -0.63 19.31 -25.76
C ARG A 148 0.31 18.92 -24.65
N LEU A 149 1.58 19.33 -24.78
CA LEU A 149 2.51 19.37 -23.66
C LEU A 149 1.93 20.25 -22.54
N PHE A 150 2.02 19.78 -21.29
CA PHE A 150 1.67 20.58 -20.14
C PHE A 150 2.59 21.81 -20.13
N PRO A 151 2.06 23.04 -20.02
CA PRO A 151 2.93 24.17 -19.74
C PRO A 151 3.62 23.89 -18.39
N ALA A 152 4.94 23.98 -18.37
CA ALA A 152 5.67 23.96 -17.11
C ALA A 152 5.10 25.10 -16.25
N THR A 153 4.48 24.77 -15.13
CA THR A 153 4.08 25.78 -14.14
C THR A 153 5.38 26.35 -13.56
N SER A 154 5.66 27.59 -13.91
CA SER A 154 6.72 28.42 -13.33
C SER A 154 6.44 28.70 -11.86
#